data_1e66c49eaa73695f9458395f74219a22
#
_entry.id   1e66c49eaa73695f9458395f74219a22
#
_cell.length_a   1.000
_cell.length_b   1.000
_cell.length_c   1.000
_cell.angle_alpha   90.00
_cell.angle_beta   90.00
_cell.angle_gamma   90.00
#
_symmetry.space_group_name_H-M   'P 1'
#
loop_
_entity.id
_entity.type
_entity.pdbx_description
1 polymer ?
#
loop_
_entity_poly.entity_id
_entity_poly.type
_entity_poly.pdbx_seq_one_letter_code
_entity_poly.pdbx_strand_id
1 'polypeptide(L)'
;MRALILSIVLLFGSSALGQQPKEIANSTDSEIVLESITNSIGMKLVLIPAGTFTMGSPVGEVGRNHPFETPHEVTLTTSYYLGVYEVTQDQYEKVMGANPSGFKGAKNPVENVSWEDAVSFCKKLSEMPEEKAAGREYRLPTEAEREYACRAGSTTAYSFGEAASSLGDYAWFAQNAQNKTHPVGEKKPNAWGLYDMHGNVWEYCQDWYAAYPPDASTDPQGPNGGSYRVNRGGSWLNGAANCRTANRYTYVPSYRSSNNGFRLALSPSVRSPEADNVKK
;
A
#
# COMPACT_ATOMS: atom_id res chain seq x y z
N MET A 1 62.24 -32.25 59.07
CA MET A 1 63.41 -31.48 58.70
C MET A 1 63.01 -30.20 58.08
N ARG A 2 63.35 -29.13 58.70
CA ARG A 2 63.28 -27.68 58.42
C ARG A 2 62.10 -27.20 57.45
N ALA A 3 61.15 -26.58 58.15
CA ALA A 3 60.17 -25.66 57.56
C ALA A 3 60.84 -24.36 57.11
N LEU A 4 60.40 -23.80 55.98
CA LEU A 4 60.69 -22.42 55.61
C LEU A 4 59.40 -21.67 55.56
N ILE A 5 59.23 -20.72 56.46
CA ILE A 5 58.08 -19.82 56.49
C ILE A 5 58.42 -18.64 55.56
N LEU A 6 57.55 -18.37 54.62
CA LEU A 6 57.63 -17.15 53.81
C LEU A 6 56.35 -16.32 54.01
N SER A 7 56.55 -15.18 54.63
CA SER A 7 55.51 -14.17 54.94
C SER A 7 55.17 -13.44 53.64
N ILE A 8 53.87 -13.38 53.27
CA ILE A 8 53.37 -12.56 52.17
C ILE A 8 52.60 -11.38 52.83
N VAL A 9 53.07 -10.20 52.47
CA VAL A 9 52.47 -8.90 52.79
C VAL A 9 51.17 -8.70 52.02
N LEU A 10 50.07 -8.43 52.73
CA LEU A 10 48.80 -8.02 52.15
C LEU A 10 48.84 -6.52 51.79
N LEU A 11 48.81 -6.19 50.52
CA LEU A 11 48.51 -4.86 50.02
C LEU A 11 47.01 -4.79 49.70
N PHE A 12 46.30 -3.96 50.46
CA PHE A 12 44.92 -3.59 50.16
C PHE A 12 44.91 -2.62 48.95
N GLY A 13 44.43 -3.11 47.81
CA GLY A 13 44.08 -2.29 46.64
C GLY A 13 42.59 -2.02 46.62
N SER A 14 42.18 -0.76 46.77
CA SER A 14 40.82 -0.28 46.58
C SER A 14 40.31 -0.57 45.19
N SER A 15 39.32 -1.44 45.04
CA SER A 15 38.58 -1.63 43.79
C SER A 15 37.57 -0.49 43.62
N ALA A 16 37.87 0.42 42.73
CA ALA A 16 36.87 1.34 42.18
C ALA A 16 35.86 0.53 41.37
N LEU A 17 34.61 0.50 41.80
CA LEU A 17 33.47 -0.01 41.04
C LEU A 17 33.29 0.87 39.79
N GLY A 18 33.78 0.41 38.63
CA GLY A 18 33.46 0.97 37.36
C GLY A 18 31.98 0.73 37.06
N GLN A 19 31.18 1.78 37.13
CA GLN A 19 29.85 1.79 36.52
C GLN A 19 30.01 1.62 35.01
N GLN A 20 29.50 0.52 34.44
CA GLN A 20 29.30 0.39 33.02
C GLN A 20 28.30 1.44 32.57
N PRO A 21 28.54 2.13 31.44
CA PRO A 21 27.56 3.04 30.89
C PRO A 21 26.32 2.25 30.50
N LYS A 22 25.17 2.64 31.09
CA LYS A 22 23.86 2.20 30.58
C LYS A 22 23.76 2.64 29.15
N GLU A 23 23.75 1.67 28.25
CA GLU A 23 23.32 1.86 26.87
C GLU A 23 21.87 2.35 26.89
N ILE A 24 21.70 3.65 26.70
CA ILE A 24 20.37 4.23 26.45
C ILE A 24 20.06 3.80 25.01
N ALA A 25 19.28 2.74 24.88
CA ALA A 25 18.64 2.41 23.62
C ALA A 25 17.65 3.55 23.28
N ASN A 26 18.13 4.54 22.55
CA ASN A 26 17.28 5.48 21.84
C ASN A 26 16.68 4.74 20.63
N SER A 27 15.65 3.94 20.85
CA SER A 27 14.71 3.57 19.79
C SER A 27 13.78 4.76 19.56
N THR A 28 14.25 5.78 18.87
CA THR A 28 13.34 6.66 18.15
C THR A 28 12.85 5.86 16.97
N ASP A 29 11.68 5.22 17.10
CA ASP A 29 10.81 4.89 15.98
C ASP A 29 10.48 6.22 15.31
N SER A 30 11.33 6.64 14.38
CA SER A 30 11.03 7.76 13.51
C SER A 30 9.91 7.30 12.58
N GLU A 31 8.69 7.71 12.87
CA GLU A 31 7.55 7.53 11.99
C GLU A 31 7.94 8.08 10.60
N ILE A 32 7.91 7.23 9.58
CA ILE A 32 8.24 7.63 8.21
C ILE A 32 7.12 8.54 7.71
N VAL A 33 7.33 9.84 7.78
CA VAL A 33 6.38 10.82 7.23
C VAL A 33 6.69 11.03 5.76
N LEU A 34 5.89 10.44 4.89
CA LEU A 34 6.00 10.65 3.45
C LEU A 34 5.34 11.97 3.04
N GLU A 35 5.89 12.60 1.99
CA GLU A 35 5.29 13.79 1.36
C GLU A 35 3.86 13.46 0.91
N SER A 36 2.93 14.41 1.10
CA SER A 36 1.55 14.23 0.67
C SER A 36 1.00 15.48 0.02
N ILE A 37 0.07 15.29 -0.90
CA ILE A 37 -0.69 16.36 -1.54
C ILE A 37 -2.19 16.13 -1.31
N THR A 38 -2.96 17.22 -1.39
CA THR A 38 -4.42 17.15 -1.46
C THR A 38 -4.85 17.80 -2.78
N ASN A 39 -5.71 17.12 -3.52
CA ASN A 39 -6.21 17.63 -4.80
C ASN A 39 -7.43 18.56 -4.63
N SER A 40 -7.93 19.10 -5.75
CA SER A 40 -9.03 20.08 -5.77
C SER A 40 -10.36 19.55 -5.22
N ILE A 41 -10.56 18.24 -5.22
CA ILE A 41 -11.76 17.60 -4.67
C ILE A 41 -11.56 17.00 -3.27
N GLY A 42 -10.41 17.32 -2.62
CA GLY A 42 -10.12 16.89 -1.25
C GLY A 42 -9.57 15.47 -1.11
N MET A 43 -9.10 14.83 -2.19
CA MET A 43 -8.43 13.54 -2.12
C MET A 43 -6.99 13.72 -1.64
N LYS A 44 -6.61 13.00 -0.61
CA LYS A 44 -5.23 12.96 -0.10
C LYS A 44 -4.44 11.85 -0.79
N LEU A 45 -3.26 12.19 -1.32
CA LEU A 45 -2.33 11.24 -1.93
C LEU A 45 -0.98 11.37 -1.24
N VAL A 46 -0.28 10.25 -1.07
CA VAL A 46 1.06 10.18 -0.46
C VAL A 46 2.07 9.77 -1.52
N LEU A 47 3.27 10.39 -1.48
CA LEU A 47 4.38 10.09 -2.39
C LEU A 47 5.04 8.78 -2.00
N ILE A 48 4.89 7.76 -2.83
CA ILE A 48 5.54 6.46 -2.68
C ILE A 48 6.92 6.53 -3.32
N PRO A 49 8.01 6.24 -2.58
CA PRO A 49 9.36 6.33 -3.13
C PRO A 49 9.62 5.24 -4.19
N ALA A 50 10.50 5.52 -5.13
CA ALA A 50 11.09 4.49 -5.99
C ALA A 50 11.79 3.43 -5.13
N GLY A 51 11.86 2.20 -5.62
CA GLY A 51 12.52 1.12 -4.86
C GLY A 51 12.35 -0.25 -5.47
N THR A 52 13.00 -1.23 -4.85
CA THR A 52 12.97 -2.63 -5.27
C THR A 52 12.34 -3.49 -4.17
N PHE A 53 11.51 -4.46 -4.57
CA PHE A 53 10.85 -5.38 -3.63
C PHE A 53 10.63 -6.75 -4.27
N THR A 54 10.33 -7.74 -3.44
CA THR A 54 9.85 -9.04 -3.92
C THR A 54 8.33 -8.99 -4.06
N MET A 55 7.83 -9.08 -5.29
CA MET A 55 6.42 -9.19 -5.62
C MET A 55 5.99 -10.66 -5.61
N GLY A 56 4.78 -10.95 -5.12
CA GLY A 56 4.29 -12.32 -4.96
C GLY A 56 4.52 -12.87 -3.54
N SER A 57 4.35 -14.17 -3.36
CA SER A 57 4.42 -14.81 -2.03
C SER A 57 5.34 -16.03 -2.01
N PRO A 58 6.03 -16.31 -0.89
CA PRO A 58 6.86 -17.50 -0.73
C PRO A 58 6.02 -18.78 -0.75
N VAL A 59 6.64 -19.91 -1.11
CA VAL A 59 5.94 -21.22 -1.27
C VAL A 59 5.20 -21.66 -0.01
N GLY A 60 5.68 -21.29 1.18
CA GLY A 60 5.10 -21.67 2.46
C GLY A 60 4.03 -20.69 3.01
N GLU A 61 3.70 -19.61 2.32
CA GLU A 61 2.73 -18.64 2.82
C GLU A 61 1.32 -19.24 2.91
N VAL A 62 0.71 -19.13 4.09
CA VAL A 62 -0.63 -19.68 4.35
C VAL A 62 -1.68 -18.94 3.50
N GLY A 63 -2.45 -19.70 2.74
CA GLY A 63 -3.48 -19.16 1.85
C GLY A 63 -2.95 -18.70 0.49
N ARG A 64 -1.69 -19.00 0.16
CA ARG A 64 -1.10 -18.71 -1.14
C ARG A 64 -1.90 -19.33 -2.29
N ASN A 65 -2.14 -18.57 -3.33
CA ASN A 65 -2.80 -19.02 -4.55
C ASN A 65 -1.76 -19.44 -5.62
N HIS A 66 -1.23 -20.65 -5.48
CA HIS A 66 -0.26 -21.20 -6.44
C HIS A 66 -0.96 -21.62 -7.76
N PRO A 67 -0.38 -21.33 -8.96
CA PRO A 67 0.94 -20.75 -9.25
C PRO A 67 0.93 -19.23 -9.47
N PHE A 68 -0.16 -18.53 -9.14
CA PHE A 68 -0.43 -17.15 -9.58
C PHE A 68 0.34 -16.07 -8.80
N GLU A 69 0.99 -16.43 -7.70
CA GLU A 69 1.74 -15.52 -6.83
C GLU A 69 3.24 -15.87 -6.79
N THR A 70 3.82 -16.27 -7.94
CA THR A 70 5.26 -16.63 -8.01
C THR A 70 6.13 -15.45 -7.62
N PRO A 71 7.00 -15.59 -6.57
CA PRO A 71 7.85 -14.49 -6.13
C PRO A 71 8.90 -14.14 -7.19
N HIS A 72 9.07 -12.87 -7.46
CA HIS A 72 10.09 -12.32 -8.36
C HIS A 72 10.46 -10.91 -7.91
N GLU A 73 11.65 -10.45 -8.27
CA GLU A 73 12.10 -9.11 -7.95
C GLU A 73 11.46 -8.09 -8.89
N VAL A 74 10.96 -6.97 -8.33
CA VAL A 74 10.42 -5.84 -9.09
C VAL A 74 11.10 -4.56 -8.63
N THR A 75 11.60 -3.78 -9.61
CA THR A 75 12.13 -2.42 -9.38
C THR A 75 11.15 -1.40 -9.96
N LEU A 76 10.68 -0.48 -9.12
CA LEU A 76 9.98 0.74 -9.52
C LEU A 76 11.00 1.87 -9.56
N THR A 77 11.31 2.37 -10.77
CA THR A 77 12.38 3.35 -10.97
C THR A 77 11.99 4.77 -10.66
N THR A 78 10.67 5.05 -10.61
CA THR A 78 10.13 6.39 -10.40
C THR A 78 9.17 6.38 -9.22
N SER A 79 9.27 7.39 -8.36
CA SER A 79 8.27 7.63 -7.32
C SER A 79 6.92 8.00 -7.94
N TYR A 80 5.83 7.76 -7.22
CA TYR A 80 4.48 8.08 -7.66
C TYR A 80 3.61 8.44 -6.46
N TYR A 81 2.57 9.23 -6.67
CA TYR A 81 1.57 9.45 -5.63
C TYR A 81 0.50 8.37 -5.68
N LEU A 82 0.09 7.90 -4.52
CA LEU A 82 -1.02 6.94 -4.36
C LEU A 82 -2.08 7.52 -3.42
N GLY A 83 -3.34 7.32 -3.76
CA GLY A 83 -4.47 7.70 -2.89
C GLY A 83 -4.35 7.04 -1.52
N VAL A 84 -4.39 7.84 -0.46
CA VAL A 84 -4.34 7.36 0.93
C VAL A 84 -5.50 6.41 1.21
N TYR A 85 -6.64 6.65 0.58
CA TYR A 85 -7.87 5.88 0.69
C TYR A 85 -8.34 5.40 -0.68
N GLU A 86 -9.26 4.46 -0.70
CA GLU A 86 -10.10 4.15 -1.84
C GLU A 86 -10.90 5.41 -2.24
N VAL A 87 -11.28 5.54 -3.52
CA VAL A 87 -12.14 6.65 -3.97
C VAL A 87 -13.48 6.53 -3.28
N THR A 88 -13.92 7.60 -2.59
CA THR A 88 -15.18 7.61 -1.87
C THR A 88 -16.37 7.96 -2.77
N GLN A 89 -17.57 7.66 -2.30
CA GLN A 89 -18.81 7.89 -3.06
C GLN A 89 -19.05 9.38 -3.36
N ASP A 90 -18.79 10.26 -2.41
CA ASP A 90 -18.92 11.71 -2.62
C ASP A 90 -17.87 12.24 -3.62
N GLN A 91 -16.65 11.73 -3.59
CA GLN A 91 -15.61 12.07 -4.57
C GLN A 91 -15.99 11.58 -5.97
N TYR A 92 -16.49 10.34 -6.07
CA TYR A 92 -16.94 9.78 -7.33
C TYR A 92 -18.12 10.56 -7.92
N GLU A 93 -19.14 10.83 -7.12
CA GLU A 93 -20.32 11.59 -7.55
C GLU A 93 -19.96 13.02 -7.98
N LYS A 94 -19.00 13.66 -7.31
CA LYS A 94 -18.50 15.00 -7.65
C LYS A 94 -17.88 15.07 -9.06
N VAL A 95 -17.21 14.00 -9.50
CA VAL A 95 -16.55 13.93 -10.81
C VAL A 95 -17.47 13.36 -11.89
N MET A 96 -18.24 12.32 -11.54
CA MET A 96 -19.04 11.56 -12.51
C MET A 96 -20.50 12.01 -12.60
N GLY A 97 -21.00 12.76 -11.60
CA GLY A 97 -22.38 13.26 -11.54
C GLY A 97 -23.40 12.24 -11.03
N ALA A 98 -22.98 11.02 -10.66
CA ALA A 98 -23.85 9.97 -10.14
C ALA A 98 -23.08 9.04 -9.19
N ASN A 99 -23.80 8.42 -8.24
CA ASN A 99 -23.25 7.42 -7.32
C ASN A 99 -23.92 6.05 -7.56
N PRO A 100 -23.22 5.05 -8.18
CA PRO A 100 -23.77 3.75 -8.52
C PRO A 100 -23.80 2.78 -7.33
N SER A 101 -23.19 3.11 -6.19
CA SER A 101 -22.96 2.22 -5.07
C SER A 101 -24.26 1.69 -4.47
N GLY A 102 -24.26 0.45 -4.04
CA GLY A 102 -25.38 -0.20 -3.32
C GLY A 102 -25.40 0.17 -1.84
N PHE A 103 -24.25 0.14 -1.16
CA PHE A 103 -24.11 0.51 0.24
C PHE A 103 -23.86 2.01 0.39
N LYS A 104 -24.93 2.79 0.52
CA LYS A 104 -24.85 4.26 0.55
C LYS A 104 -24.13 4.82 1.77
N GLY A 105 -23.19 5.75 1.51
CA GLY A 105 -22.46 6.51 2.53
C GLY A 105 -21.40 7.39 1.88
N ALA A 106 -21.45 8.70 2.10
CA ALA A 106 -20.56 9.66 1.44
C ALA A 106 -19.07 9.30 1.56
N LYS A 107 -18.67 8.79 2.73
CA LYS A 107 -17.29 8.37 3.02
C LYS A 107 -17.02 6.88 2.76
N ASN A 108 -18.01 6.09 2.35
CA ASN A 108 -17.77 4.72 1.93
C ASN A 108 -17.01 4.72 0.59
N PRO A 109 -16.23 3.65 0.28
CA PRO A 109 -15.68 3.50 -1.06
C PRO A 109 -16.80 3.45 -2.09
N VAL A 110 -16.57 4.01 -3.26
CA VAL A 110 -17.44 3.77 -4.40
C VAL A 110 -17.33 2.31 -4.81
N GLU A 111 -18.49 1.68 -5.06
CA GLU A 111 -18.57 0.30 -5.55
C GLU A 111 -19.66 0.19 -6.64
N ASN A 112 -19.85 -0.98 -7.23
CA ASN A 112 -20.65 -1.19 -8.45
C ASN A 112 -20.14 -0.38 -9.64
N VAL A 113 -18.84 -0.15 -9.70
CA VAL A 113 -18.11 0.46 -10.81
C VAL A 113 -17.35 -0.60 -11.59
N SER A 114 -17.21 -0.41 -12.90
CA SER A 114 -16.36 -1.21 -13.76
C SER A 114 -14.93 -0.64 -13.84
N TRP A 115 -14.01 -1.37 -14.45
CA TRP A 115 -12.67 -0.87 -14.74
C TRP A 115 -12.73 0.35 -15.69
N GLU A 116 -13.61 0.30 -16.70
CA GLU A 116 -13.82 1.42 -17.62
C GLU A 116 -14.36 2.67 -16.89
N ASP A 117 -15.24 2.49 -15.89
CA ASP A 117 -15.73 3.61 -15.08
C ASP A 117 -14.60 4.23 -14.25
N ALA A 118 -13.75 3.39 -13.66
CA ALA A 118 -12.60 3.85 -12.88
C ALA A 118 -11.61 4.63 -13.76
N VAL A 119 -11.31 4.16 -14.96
CA VAL A 119 -10.47 4.89 -15.93
C VAL A 119 -11.14 6.19 -16.39
N SER A 120 -12.45 6.16 -16.62
CA SER A 120 -13.21 7.37 -16.99
C SER A 120 -13.19 8.41 -15.87
N PHE A 121 -13.28 7.98 -14.61
CA PHE A 121 -13.12 8.85 -13.46
C PHE A 121 -11.74 9.52 -13.44
N CYS A 122 -10.65 8.73 -13.58
CA CYS A 122 -9.29 9.25 -13.63
C CYS A 122 -9.13 10.31 -14.72
N LYS A 123 -9.62 10.02 -15.93
CA LYS A 123 -9.58 10.95 -17.06
C LYS A 123 -10.32 12.25 -16.77
N LYS A 124 -11.58 12.16 -16.30
CA LYS A 124 -12.39 13.35 -15.99
C LYS A 124 -11.79 14.19 -14.87
N LEU A 125 -11.24 13.55 -13.82
CA LEU A 125 -10.56 14.25 -12.75
C LEU A 125 -9.33 15.01 -13.28
N SER A 126 -8.54 14.39 -14.16
CA SER A 126 -7.37 15.03 -14.79
C SER A 126 -7.74 16.22 -15.68
N GLU A 127 -8.94 16.20 -16.25
CA GLU A 127 -9.47 17.27 -17.11
C GLU A 127 -10.09 18.44 -16.33
N MET A 128 -10.28 18.31 -15.01
CA MET A 128 -10.78 19.43 -14.18
C MET A 128 -9.80 20.61 -14.21
N PRO A 129 -10.29 21.86 -14.28
CA PRO A 129 -9.43 23.03 -14.49
C PRO A 129 -8.26 23.14 -13.52
N GLU A 130 -8.50 22.88 -12.23
CA GLU A 130 -7.48 22.99 -11.18
C GLU A 130 -6.41 21.88 -11.29
N GLU A 131 -6.83 20.67 -11.64
CA GLU A 131 -5.93 19.53 -11.80
C GLU A 131 -5.08 19.67 -13.07
N LYS A 132 -5.72 20.11 -14.16
CA LYS A 132 -5.04 20.39 -15.42
C LYS A 132 -4.03 21.55 -15.27
N ALA A 133 -4.40 22.61 -14.57
CA ALA A 133 -3.49 23.73 -14.28
C ALA A 133 -2.31 23.31 -13.40
N ALA A 134 -2.50 22.30 -12.53
CA ALA A 134 -1.45 21.73 -11.71
C ALA A 134 -0.61 20.65 -12.46
N GLY A 135 -0.93 20.32 -13.72
CA GLY A 135 -0.26 19.29 -14.51
C GLY A 135 -0.45 17.89 -13.96
N ARG A 136 -1.58 17.61 -13.32
CA ARG A 136 -1.85 16.31 -12.67
C ARG A 136 -2.63 15.38 -13.60
N GLU A 137 -2.03 14.22 -13.90
CA GLU A 137 -2.65 13.17 -14.69
C GLU A 137 -2.91 11.94 -13.82
N TYR A 138 -4.17 11.70 -13.48
CA TYR A 138 -4.60 10.58 -12.66
C TYR A 138 -4.78 9.32 -13.49
N ARG A 139 -4.46 8.19 -12.87
CA ARG A 139 -4.58 6.84 -13.44
C ARG A 139 -4.89 5.82 -12.35
N LEU A 140 -5.18 4.60 -12.73
CA LEU A 140 -5.12 3.47 -11.79
C LEU A 140 -3.65 3.13 -11.50
N PRO A 141 -3.32 2.62 -10.31
CA PRO A 141 -1.98 2.08 -10.05
C PRO A 141 -1.75 0.83 -10.92
N THR A 142 -0.49 0.55 -11.25
CA THR A 142 -0.13 -0.79 -11.73
C THR A 142 -0.27 -1.81 -10.61
N GLU A 143 -0.34 -3.09 -10.96
CA GLU A 143 -0.39 -4.16 -9.97
C GLU A 143 0.84 -4.13 -9.05
N ALA A 144 2.02 -3.89 -9.63
CA ALA A 144 3.27 -3.79 -8.88
C ALA A 144 3.29 -2.58 -7.93
N GLU A 145 2.86 -1.41 -8.40
CA GLU A 145 2.71 -0.21 -7.55
C GLU A 145 1.78 -0.48 -6.37
N ARG A 146 0.63 -1.14 -6.63
CA ARG A 146 -0.35 -1.43 -5.59
C ARG A 146 0.19 -2.43 -4.55
N GLU A 147 0.91 -3.49 -4.96
CA GLU A 147 1.52 -4.44 -4.04
C GLU A 147 2.66 -3.80 -3.25
N TYR A 148 3.58 -3.07 -3.91
CA TYR A 148 4.68 -2.36 -3.27
C TYR A 148 4.18 -1.40 -2.18
N ALA A 149 3.17 -0.60 -2.50
CA ALA A 149 2.55 0.32 -1.57
C ALA A 149 1.82 -0.41 -0.42
N CYS A 150 1.17 -1.55 -0.70
CA CYS A 150 0.56 -2.37 0.33
C CYS A 150 1.60 -2.90 1.32
N ARG A 151 2.73 -3.40 0.83
CA ARG A 151 3.83 -3.92 1.65
C ARG A 151 4.43 -2.84 2.54
N ALA A 152 4.62 -1.63 2.04
CA ALA A 152 5.24 -0.54 2.79
C ALA A 152 6.53 -0.97 3.52
N GLY A 153 7.39 -1.75 2.82
CA GLY A 153 8.62 -2.32 3.36
C GLY A 153 8.49 -3.72 4.00
N SER A 154 7.26 -4.23 4.22
CA SER A 154 7.04 -5.56 4.77
C SER A 154 7.25 -6.65 3.70
N THR A 155 7.75 -7.82 4.14
CA THR A 155 7.87 -9.05 3.34
C THR A 155 6.85 -10.11 3.73
N THR A 156 6.00 -9.84 4.71
CA THR A 156 5.04 -10.74 5.33
C THR A 156 3.72 -10.85 4.55
N ALA A 157 2.87 -11.81 4.93
CA ALA A 157 1.56 -12.04 4.29
C ALA A 157 0.65 -10.79 4.30
N TYR A 158 0.76 -9.96 5.35
CA TYR A 158 0.07 -8.69 5.46
C TYR A 158 1.10 -7.59 5.78
N SER A 159 0.77 -6.32 5.54
CA SER A 159 1.66 -5.18 5.83
C SER A 159 2.07 -5.05 7.30
N PHE A 160 1.33 -5.67 8.20
CA PHE A 160 1.52 -5.64 9.65
C PHE A 160 2.11 -6.94 10.24
N GLY A 161 2.43 -7.96 9.42
CA GLY A 161 2.99 -9.23 9.85
C GLY A 161 2.31 -10.46 9.24
N GLU A 162 2.60 -11.65 9.79
CA GLU A 162 2.08 -12.94 9.29
C GLU A 162 0.69 -13.29 9.84
N ALA A 163 0.33 -12.76 11.00
CA ALA A 163 -0.81 -13.25 11.76
C ALA A 163 -2.14 -12.70 11.27
N ALA A 164 -2.94 -13.52 10.60
CA ALA A 164 -4.31 -13.18 10.18
C ALA A 164 -5.23 -12.77 11.35
N SER A 165 -4.92 -13.16 12.59
CA SER A 165 -5.66 -12.75 13.80
C SER A 165 -5.65 -11.25 14.05
N SER A 166 -4.64 -10.53 13.55
CA SER A 166 -4.54 -9.06 13.67
C SER A 166 -5.24 -8.32 12.52
N LEU A 167 -5.73 -9.02 11.49
CA LEU A 167 -6.33 -8.38 10.30
C LEU A 167 -7.50 -7.46 10.65
N GLY A 168 -8.27 -7.76 11.69
CA GLY A 168 -9.40 -6.96 12.11
C GLY A 168 -9.06 -5.53 12.56
N ASP A 169 -7.82 -5.27 12.92
CA ASP A 169 -7.32 -3.93 13.25
C ASP A 169 -7.04 -3.07 11.99
N TYR A 170 -6.75 -3.73 10.86
CA TYR A 170 -6.27 -3.10 9.63
C TYR A 170 -7.26 -3.17 8.47
N ALA A 171 -8.31 -3.99 8.58
CA ALA A 171 -9.20 -4.27 7.47
C ALA A 171 -10.66 -4.47 7.86
N TRP A 172 -11.55 -4.11 6.95
CA TRP A 172 -12.94 -4.56 6.90
C TRP A 172 -13.02 -5.78 5.97
N PHE A 173 -13.29 -6.97 6.52
CA PHE A 173 -13.33 -8.25 5.81
C PHE A 173 -14.48 -9.12 6.32
N ALA A 174 -14.71 -10.31 5.77
CA ALA A 174 -15.91 -11.12 6.04
C ALA A 174 -16.25 -11.33 7.52
N GLN A 175 -15.23 -11.38 8.39
CA GLN A 175 -15.47 -11.66 9.83
C GLN A 175 -15.90 -10.44 10.63
N ASN A 176 -15.69 -9.21 10.15
CA ASN A 176 -15.99 -7.99 10.92
C ASN A 176 -16.79 -6.94 10.14
N ALA A 177 -16.95 -7.08 8.82
CA ALA A 177 -17.57 -6.07 7.97
C ALA A 177 -19.09 -6.07 7.97
N GLN A 178 -19.76 -7.02 8.65
CA GLN A 178 -21.23 -7.07 8.74
C GLN A 178 -21.92 -7.06 7.35
N ASN A 179 -21.30 -7.73 6.35
CA ASN A 179 -21.80 -7.88 4.98
C ASN A 179 -21.99 -6.54 4.22
N LYS A 180 -21.16 -5.54 4.45
CA LYS A 180 -21.24 -4.23 3.77
C LYS A 180 -19.89 -3.54 3.73
N THR A 181 -19.79 -2.50 2.90
CA THR A 181 -18.67 -1.54 2.93
C THR A 181 -18.77 -0.61 4.14
N HIS A 182 -17.63 -0.06 4.55
CA HIS A 182 -17.49 0.88 5.65
C HIS A 182 -16.81 2.17 5.19
N PRO A 183 -16.94 3.28 5.93
CA PRO A 183 -16.17 4.49 5.63
C PRO A 183 -14.68 4.21 5.57
N VAL A 184 -14.00 4.80 4.57
CA VAL A 184 -12.57 4.63 4.40
C VAL A 184 -11.79 5.21 5.59
N GLY A 185 -10.65 4.61 5.92
CA GLY A 185 -9.76 5.12 6.97
C GLY A 185 -10.18 4.85 8.41
N GLU A 186 -11.16 4.00 8.66
CA GLU A 186 -11.57 3.63 10.02
C GLU A 186 -10.66 2.59 10.68
N LYS A 187 -9.84 1.90 9.91
CA LYS A 187 -8.86 0.91 10.39
C LYS A 187 -7.47 1.52 10.47
N LYS A 188 -6.51 0.79 11.03
CA LYS A 188 -5.10 1.22 11.08
C LYS A 188 -4.48 1.26 9.68
N PRO A 189 -3.64 2.26 9.37
CA PRO A 189 -2.89 2.29 8.12
C PRO A 189 -1.69 1.33 8.15
N ASN A 190 -1.09 1.11 6.99
CA ASN A 190 0.24 0.51 6.91
C ASN A 190 1.34 1.53 7.29
N ALA A 191 2.62 1.12 7.24
CA ALA A 191 3.76 1.96 7.62
C ALA A 191 3.95 3.22 6.75
N TRP A 192 3.31 3.28 5.57
CA TRP A 192 3.33 4.46 4.67
C TRP A 192 2.07 5.31 4.77
N GLY A 193 1.22 5.07 5.77
CA GLY A 193 0.00 5.84 6.01
C GLY A 193 -1.13 5.55 5.03
N LEU A 194 -1.13 4.39 4.36
CA LEU A 194 -2.17 3.94 3.44
C LEU A 194 -3.18 3.07 4.18
N TYR A 195 -4.45 3.39 4.03
CA TYR A 195 -5.58 2.72 4.67
C TYR A 195 -6.27 1.73 3.74
N ASP A 196 -6.99 0.78 4.32
CA ASP A 196 -7.86 -0.18 3.65
C ASP A 196 -7.14 -1.06 2.60
N MET A 197 -5.82 -1.25 2.79
CA MET A 197 -4.98 -2.01 1.85
C MET A 197 -5.28 -3.52 1.83
N HIS A 198 -6.07 -4.02 2.80
CA HIS A 198 -6.33 -5.44 3.05
C HIS A 198 -7.81 -5.82 3.11
N GLY A 199 -8.74 -4.97 2.63
CA GLY A 199 -10.17 -5.24 2.70
C GLY A 199 -11.02 -4.10 2.18
N ASN A 200 -12.22 -3.93 2.70
CA ASN A 200 -13.27 -3.01 2.30
C ASN A 200 -13.77 -3.29 0.88
N VAL A 201 -13.08 -2.86 -0.18
CA VAL A 201 -13.39 -3.28 -1.55
C VAL A 201 -12.14 -3.78 -2.29
N TRP A 202 -12.33 -4.72 -3.24
CA TRP A 202 -11.30 -5.02 -4.24
C TRP A 202 -10.97 -3.76 -5.05
N GLU A 203 -9.71 -3.55 -5.34
CA GLU A 203 -9.26 -2.39 -6.10
C GLU A 203 -8.73 -2.78 -7.47
N TYR A 204 -9.29 -2.17 -8.52
CA TYR A 204 -8.79 -2.30 -9.87
C TYR A 204 -7.38 -1.75 -10.02
N CYS A 205 -6.52 -2.54 -10.69
CA CYS A 205 -5.22 -2.11 -11.20
C CYS A 205 -5.29 -1.84 -12.71
N GLN A 206 -4.29 -1.13 -13.23
CA GLN A 206 -4.19 -0.83 -14.65
C GLN A 206 -3.99 -2.08 -15.50
N ASP A 207 -3.30 -3.09 -14.96
CA ASP A 207 -2.77 -4.23 -15.69
C ASP A 207 -3.84 -5.19 -16.20
N TRP A 208 -3.63 -5.72 -17.39
CA TRP A 208 -4.23 -6.96 -17.80
C TRP A 208 -3.60 -8.12 -16.99
N TYR A 209 -4.43 -9.08 -16.62
CA TYR A 209 -3.97 -10.23 -15.88
C TYR A 209 -3.16 -11.19 -16.75
N ALA A 210 -1.98 -11.56 -16.27
CA ALA A 210 -1.14 -12.63 -16.78
C ALA A 210 -0.39 -13.33 -15.64
N ALA A 211 0.23 -14.47 -15.93
CA ALA A 211 1.22 -15.06 -15.03
C ALA A 211 2.39 -14.10 -14.86
N TYR A 212 2.99 -14.08 -13.68
CA TYR A 212 4.21 -13.31 -13.47
C TYR A 212 5.36 -13.88 -14.30
N PRO A 213 6.24 -13.02 -14.83
CA PRO A 213 7.48 -13.47 -15.46
C PRO A 213 8.34 -14.19 -14.41
N PRO A 214 9.17 -15.16 -14.83
CA PRO A 214 10.06 -15.86 -13.90
C PRO A 214 11.26 -15.02 -13.46
N ASP A 215 11.58 -13.97 -14.23
CA ASP A 215 12.74 -13.11 -14.04
C ASP A 215 12.37 -11.78 -13.37
N ALA A 216 13.39 -11.05 -12.91
CA ALA A 216 13.24 -9.69 -12.40
C ALA A 216 12.61 -8.75 -13.44
N SER A 217 11.79 -7.82 -12.97
CA SER A 217 11.07 -6.86 -13.81
C SER A 217 11.30 -5.43 -13.36
N THR A 218 11.36 -4.51 -14.32
CA THR A 218 11.47 -3.06 -14.05
C THR A 218 10.23 -2.36 -14.58
N ASP A 219 9.57 -1.57 -13.72
CA ASP A 219 8.34 -0.81 -14.01
C ASP A 219 7.28 -1.63 -14.78
N PRO A 220 6.89 -2.83 -14.30
CA PRO A 220 5.99 -3.69 -15.04
C PRO A 220 4.60 -3.06 -15.17
N GLN A 221 4.03 -3.17 -16.39
CA GLN A 221 2.70 -2.64 -16.76
C GLN A 221 1.70 -3.77 -17.09
N GLY A 222 2.11 -5.03 -16.87
CA GLY A 222 1.37 -6.17 -17.39
C GLY A 222 1.45 -6.28 -18.92
N PRO A 223 0.75 -7.24 -19.53
CA PRO A 223 0.72 -7.41 -20.99
C PRO A 223 -0.10 -6.30 -21.66
N ASN A 224 0.15 -6.07 -22.97
CA ASN A 224 -0.54 -5.04 -23.76
C ASN A 224 -2.03 -5.33 -24.01
N GLY A 225 -2.53 -6.50 -23.64
CA GLY A 225 -3.93 -6.89 -23.81
C GLY A 225 -4.28 -8.16 -23.06
N GLY A 226 -5.57 -8.41 -22.88
CA GLY A 226 -6.06 -9.59 -22.15
C GLY A 226 -7.58 -9.59 -22.07
N SER A 227 -8.13 -10.58 -21.36
CA SER A 227 -9.57 -10.70 -21.11
C SER A 227 -9.99 -10.21 -19.73
N TYR A 228 -9.05 -10.11 -18.78
CA TYR A 228 -9.31 -9.80 -17.38
C TYR A 228 -8.36 -8.71 -16.87
N ARG A 229 -8.89 -7.81 -16.04
CA ARG A 229 -8.11 -6.82 -15.29
C ARG A 229 -7.76 -7.35 -13.91
N VAL A 230 -6.59 -6.96 -13.41
CA VAL A 230 -6.13 -7.32 -12.09
C VAL A 230 -6.91 -6.54 -11.02
N ASN A 231 -7.27 -7.24 -9.94
CA ASN A 231 -7.84 -6.67 -8.72
C ASN A 231 -7.03 -7.12 -7.50
N ARG A 232 -6.87 -6.24 -6.55
CA ARG A 232 -6.02 -6.43 -5.37
C ARG A 232 -6.72 -6.00 -4.09
N GLY A 233 -6.24 -6.51 -2.93
CA GLY A 233 -6.61 -6.04 -1.61
C GLY A 233 -7.63 -6.89 -0.85
N GLY A 234 -8.46 -7.68 -1.52
CA GLY A 234 -9.62 -8.33 -0.87
C GLY A 234 -10.77 -7.36 -0.66
N SER A 235 -11.81 -7.79 0.05
CA SER A 235 -12.99 -6.96 0.30
C SER A 235 -13.74 -7.39 1.56
N TRP A 236 -14.78 -6.63 1.91
CA TRP A 236 -15.71 -6.90 2.99
C TRP A 236 -16.34 -8.32 2.94
N LEU A 237 -16.40 -8.93 1.76
CA LEU A 237 -16.98 -10.27 1.54
C LEU A 237 -15.97 -11.41 1.71
N ASN A 238 -14.67 -11.12 1.68
CA ASN A 238 -13.62 -12.12 1.56
C ASN A 238 -13.01 -12.51 2.90
N GLY A 239 -12.59 -13.76 3.03
CA GLY A 239 -11.80 -14.24 4.18
C GLY A 239 -10.36 -13.72 4.15
N ALA A 240 -9.66 -13.85 5.28
CA ALA A 240 -8.30 -13.32 5.47
C ALA A 240 -7.29 -13.74 4.38
N ALA A 241 -7.37 -14.97 3.86
CA ALA A 241 -6.48 -15.45 2.79
C ALA A 241 -6.55 -14.60 1.52
N ASN A 242 -7.72 -14.01 1.21
CA ASN A 242 -7.88 -13.15 0.05
C ASN A 242 -7.42 -11.70 0.30
N CYS A 243 -7.28 -11.32 1.57
CA CYS A 243 -6.82 -10.01 1.98
C CYS A 243 -5.28 -9.92 2.14
N ARG A 244 -4.52 -10.98 1.82
CA ARG A 244 -3.06 -10.98 1.85
C ARG A 244 -2.49 -10.00 0.82
N THR A 245 -1.32 -9.47 1.11
CA THR A 245 -0.63 -8.52 0.25
C THR A 245 -0.42 -9.06 -1.17
N ALA A 246 0.00 -10.33 -1.30
CA ALA A 246 0.31 -10.95 -2.58
C ALA A 246 -0.93 -11.51 -3.31
N ASN A 247 -2.10 -11.58 -2.64
CA ASN A 247 -3.27 -12.19 -3.27
C ASN A 247 -3.74 -11.38 -4.49
N ARG A 248 -4.01 -12.11 -5.56
CA ARG A 248 -4.45 -11.58 -6.86
C ARG A 248 -5.85 -12.08 -7.19
N TYR A 249 -6.66 -11.21 -7.76
CA TYR A 249 -7.95 -11.59 -8.33
C TYR A 249 -8.16 -10.91 -9.68
N THR A 250 -9.19 -11.33 -10.41
CA THR A 250 -9.43 -10.84 -11.78
C THR A 250 -10.90 -10.70 -12.09
N TYR A 251 -11.23 -9.65 -12.85
CA TYR A 251 -12.56 -9.49 -13.43
C TYR A 251 -12.46 -9.05 -14.90
N VAL A 252 -13.49 -9.35 -15.68
CA VAL A 252 -13.64 -8.71 -17.01
C VAL A 252 -13.79 -7.20 -16.83
N PRO A 253 -13.28 -6.35 -17.76
CA PRO A 253 -13.27 -4.89 -17.58
C PRO A 253 -14.64 -4.27 -17.29
N SER A 254 -15.73 -4.84 -17.81
CA SER A 254 -17.10 -4.36 -17.63
C SER A 254 -17.78 -4.85 -16.34
N TYR A 255 -17.13 -5.71 -15.55
CA TYR A 255 -17.73 -6.27 -14.33
C TYR A 255 -17.98 -5.21 -13.28
N ARG A 256 -19.15 -5.29 -12.60
CA ARG A 256 -19.55 -4.41 -11.51
C ARG A 256 -20.02 -5.25 -10.34
N SER A 257 -19.60 -4.88 -9.14
CA SER A 257 -20.00 -5.58 -7.92
C SER A 257 -19.92 -4.66 -6.71
N SER A 258 -20.75 -4.92 -5.71
CA SER A 258 -20.76 -4.18 -4.44
C SER A 258 -19.52 -4.38 -3.56
N ASN A 259 -18.60 -5.23 -3.97
CA ASN A 259 -17.33 -5.46 -3.30
C ASN A 259 -16.11 -5.02 -4.14
N ASN A 260 -16.32 -4.19 -5.18
CA ASN A 260 -15.29 -3.81 -6.13
C ASN A 260 -15.29 -2.32 -6.41
N GLY A 261 -14.17 -1.67 -6.18
CA GLY A 261 -13.92 -0.24 -6.33
C GLY A 261 -12.50 0.01 -6.84
N PHE A 262 -11.89 1.14 -6.46
CA PHE A 262 -10.54 1.50 -6.90
C PHE A 262 -9.93 2.61 -6.05
N ARG A 263 -8.61 2.77 -6.14
CA ARG A 263 -7.88 3.96 -5.69
C ARG A 263 -7.08 4.57 -6.82
N LEU A 264 -6.63 5.81 -6.65
CA LEU A 264 -5.89 6.55 -7.68
C LEU A 264 -4.39 6.45 -7.50
N ALA A 265 -3.68 6.50 -8.62
CA ALA A 265 -2.27 6.86 -8.70
C ALA A 265 -2.09 8.13 -9.55
N LEU A 266 -0.98 8.82 -9.33
CA LEU A 266 -0.57 10.01 -10.06
C LEU A 266 0.95 9.98 -10.21
N SER A 267 1.45 10.12 -11.42
CA SER A 267 2.89 10.31 -11.64
C SER A 267 3.30 11.71 -11.15
N PRO A 268 4.48 11.89 -10.52
CA PRO A 268 4.96 13.22 -10.20
C PRO A 268 5.01 14.05 -11.48
N SER A 269 4.48 15.28 -11.42
CA SER A 269 4.68 16.21 -12.53
C SER A 269 6.18 16.44 -12.68
N VAL A 270 6.74 16.20 -13.85
CA VAL A 270 8.10 16.64 -14.19
C VAL A 270 8.06 18.17 -14.17
N ARG A 271 8.40 18.81 -13.03
CA ARG A 271 8.66 20.25 -13.02
C ARG A 271 9.78 20.49 -14.00
N SER A 272 9.51 21.16 -15.12
CA SER A 272 10.55 21.67 -15.97
C SER A 272 11.46 22.59 -15.12
N PRO A 273 12.78 22.52 -15.25
CA PRO A 273 13.74 23.33 -14.46
C PRO A 273 13.62 24.86 -14.65
N GLU A 274 12.72 25.34 -15.50
CA GLU A 274 12.59 26.75 -15.87
C GLU A 274 11.79 27.62 -14.91
N ALA A 275 11.10 27.06 -13.92
CA ALA A 275 10.25 27.86 -13.03
C ALA A 275 11.00 28.59 -11.89
N ASP A 276 12.24 28.21 -11.59
CA ASP A 276 13.02 28.80 -10.48
C ASP A 276 13.92 29.99 -10.87
N ASN A 277 13.95 30.41 -12.15
CA ASN A 277 14.82 31.48 -12.63
C ASN A 277 14.13 32.86 -12.82
N VAL A 278 12.89 33.05 -12.37
CA VAL A 278 12.15 34.33 -12.54
C VAL A 278 11.93 35.06 -11.20
N LYS A 279 12.77 34.85 -10.19
CA LYS A 279 12.85 35.76 -9.02
C LYS A 279 14.31 35.95 -8.62
N LYS A 280 15.00 36.84 -9.35
CA LYS A 280 16.15 37.61 -8.87
C LYS A 280 15.95 39.07 -9.24
#